data_74683a801c4260ebc6224b12eaaf6fea
#
_entry.id   74683a801c4260ebc6224b12eaaf6fea
#
_cell.length_a   1.000
_cell.length_b   1.000
_cell.length_c   1.000
_cell.angle_alpha   90.00
_cell.angle_beta   90.00
_cell.angle_gamma   90.00
#
_symmetry.space_group_name_H-M   'P 1'
#
loop_
_entity.id
_entity.type
_entity.pdbx_description
1 polymer ?
#
loop_
_entity_poly.entity_id
_entity_poly.type
_entity_poly.pdbx_seq_one_letter_code
_entity_poly.pdbx_strand_id
1 'polypeptide(L)'
;MSRQPDDPAGTTTGPPDRQTLRLLETQLESETLVDETVYKPDAHEPRVLQAVLDADQYPASIQLARLDIRWFTTGDFSLHYIETQTETECWECRWDRHPNPHNARLHFHQPPSAETVTDLSLSSLHPLDVCSTVLTAVDQRLKTVWTA
;
A
#
# COMPACT_ATOMS: atom_id res chain seq x y z
N MET A 1 -22.99 -0.52 -18.93
CA MET A 1 -21.69 -0.16 -18.33
C MET A 1 -20.74 -1.35 -18.45
N SER A 2 -19.60 -1.12 -19.03
CA SER A 2 -18.64 -2.21 -19.18
C SER A 2 -17.87 -2.43 -17.88
N ARG A 3 -17.64 -3.70 -17.60
CA ARG A 3 -16.87 -4.10 -16.44
C ARG A 3 -15.38 -4.09 -16.78
N GLN A 4 -14.56 -3.72 -15.82
CA GLN A 4 -13.12 -3.87 -15.95
C GLN A 4 -12.76 -5.34 -16.12
N PRO A 5 -11.86 -5.70 -17.04
CA PRO A 5 -11.50 -7.10 -17.24
C PRO A 5 -10.93 -7.78 -15.99
N ASP A 6 -10.30 -7.00 -15.14
CA ASP A 6 -9.69 -7.50 -13.91
C ASP A 6 -10.60 -7.39 -12.70
N ASP A 7 -11.85 -6.98 -12.89
CA ASP A 7 -12.82 -6.82 -11.81
C ASP A 7 -13.71 -8.06 -11.74
N PRO A 8 -13.45 -8.98 -10.79
CA PRO A 8 -14.22 -10.20 -10.71
C PRO A 8 -15.68 -9.93 -10.36
N ALA A 9 -16.57 -10.78 -10.88
CA ALA A 9 -17.99 -10.67 -10.62
C ALA A 9 -18.27 -10.75 -9.12
N GLY A 10 -19.05 -9.80 -8.61
CA GLY A 10 -19.46 -9.78 -7.21
C GLY A 10 -18.42 -9.25 -6.25
N THR A 11 -17.31 -8.73 -6.75
CA THR A 11 -16.25 -8.19 -5.91
C THR A 11 -16.05 -6.71 -6.15
N THR A 12 -16.98 -5.89 -5.70
CA THR A 12 -16.88 -4.44 -5.82
C THR A 12 -16.36 -3.85 -4.53
N THR A 13 -15.41 -2.93 -4.63
CA THR A 13 -14.81 -2.26 -3.48
C THR A 13 -15.49 -0.95 -3.15
N GLY A 14 -16.38 -0.47 -4.01
CA GLY A 14 -17.05 0.81 -3.82
C GLY A 14 -16.16 1.99 -4.15
N PRO A 15 -16.62 3.22 -3.85
CA PRO A 15 -15.84 4.43 -4.14
C PRO A 15 -14.72 4.62 -3.13
N PRO A 16 -13.69 5.40 -3.50
CA PRO A 16 -12.63 5.77 -2.56
C PRO A 16 -13.20 6.50 -1.34
N ASP A 17 -12.62 6.19 -0.17
CA ASP A 17 -12.97 6.84 1.08
C ASP A 17 -12.02 8.01 1.32
N ARG A 18 -12.45 9.19 0.89
CA ARG A 18 -11.62 10.39 0.94
C ARG A 18 -11.25 10.81 2.36
N GLN A 19 -12.16 10.64 3.31
CA GLN A 19 -11.89 10.97 4.70
C GLN A 19 -10.79 10.10 5.28
N THR A 20 -10.85 8.80 4.98
CA THR A 20 -9.82 7.87 5.44
C THR A 20 -8.48 8.19 4.79
N LEU A 21 -8.46 8.50 3.49
CA LEU A 21 -7.21 8.86 2.83
C LEU A 21 -6.58 10.11 3.46
N ARG A 22 -7.39 11.10 3.84
CA ARG A 22 -6.89 12.30 4.52
C ARG A 22 -6.36 12.01 5.92
N LEU A 23 -7.03 11.10 6.63
CA LEU A 23 -6.55 10.65 7.93
C LEU A 23 -5.18 10.00 7.82
N LEU A 24 -5.02 9.13 6.82
CA LEU A 24 -3.75 8.45 6.56
C LEU A 24 -2.67 9.42 6.09
N GLU A 25 -3.03 10.42 5.30
CA GLU A 25 -2.10 11.46 4.88
C GLU A 25 -1.49 12.16 6.10
N THR A 26 -2.33 12.53 7.05
CA THR A 26 -1.86 13.19 8.28
C THR A 26 -0.92 12.30 9.06
N GLN A 27 -1.22 11.00 9.18
CA GLN A 27 -0.34 10.04 9.84
C GLN A 27 0.99 9.92 9.11
N LEU A 28 0.95 9.81 7.79
CA LEU A 28 2.17 9.66 6.98
C LEU A 28 3.06 10.89 7.05
N GLU A 29 2.46 12.07 7.06
CA GLU A 29 3.21 13.33 7.15
C GLU A 29 3.97 13.47 8.47
N SER A 30 3.55 12.76 9.51
CA SER A 30 4.24 12.77 10.79
C SER A 30 5.42 11.79 10.86
N GLU A 31 5.58 10.94 9.83
CA GLU A 31 6.62 9.92 9.81
C GLU A 31 7.89 10.47 9.16
N THR A 32 9.03 10.31 9.84
CA THR A 32 10.32 10.80 9.32
C THR A 32 10.74 10.08 8.05
N LEU A 33 10.26 8.85 7.84
CA LEU A 33 10.58 8.08 6.64
C LEU A 33 9.88 8.64 5.39
N VAL A 34 8.78 9.36 5.55
CA VAL A 34 8.00 9.87 4.43
C VAL A 34 8.51 11.25 4.03
N ASP A 35 8.89 11.37 2.76
CA ASP A 35 9.37 12.63 2.20
C ASP A 35 8.20 13.52 1.77
N GLU A 36 7.25 12.94 1.04
CA GLU A 36 6.06 13.68 0.60
C GLU A 36 4.88 12.74 0.38
N THR A 37 3.69 13.31 0.36
CA THR A 37 2.47 12.60 -0.01
C THR A 37 1.84 13.27 -1.22
N VAL A 38 1.28 12.46 -2.11
CA VAL A 38 0.66 12.94 -3.35
C VAL A 38 -0.61 12.16 -3.59
N TYR A 39 -1.66 12.83 -4.01
CA TYR A 39 -2.89 12.18 -4.44
C TYR A 39 -2.87 11.95 -5.96
N LYS A 40 -3.28 10.75 -6.38
CA LYS A 40 -3.38 10.38 -7.79
C LYS A 40 -4.82 10.03 -8.12
N PRO A 41 -5.38 10.45 -9.24
CA PRO A 41 -4.74 11.29 -10.26
C PRO A 41 -4.51 12.72 -9.82
N ASP A 42 -5.30 13.22 -8.85
CA ASP A 42 -5.14 14.55 -8.28
C ASP A 42 -5.87 14.65 -6.94
N ALA A 43 -5.73 15.78 -6.24
CA ALA A 43 -6.36 15.98 -4.94
C ALA A 43 -7.86 16.28 -5.03
N HIS A 44 -8.36 16.59 -6.21
CA HIS A 44 -9.78 16.90 -6.43
C HIS A 44 -10.63 15.62 -6.42
N GLU A 45 -10.16 14.59 -7.14
CA GLU A 45 -10.81 13.28 -7.16
C GLU A 45 -9.77 12.19 -6.89
N PRO A 46 -9.29 12.08 -5.64
CA PRO A 46 -8.23 11.16 -5.31
C PRO A 46 -8.70 9.71 -5.33
N ARG A 47 -7.90 8.83 -5.93
CA ARG A 47 -8.10 7.39 -5.90
C ARG A 47 -7.00 6.69 -5.13
N VAL A 48 -5.81 7.27 -5.15
CA VAL A 48 -4.62 6.70 -4.51
C VAL A 48 -3.95 7.80 -3.73
N LEU A 49 -3.57 7.48 -2.50
CA LEU A 49 -2.65 8.29 -1.71
C LEU A 49 -1.28 7.66 -1.83
N GLN A 50 -0.33 8.37 -2.39
CA GLN A 50 1.03 7.89 -2.60
C GLN A 50 1.95 8.55 -1.60
N ALA A 51 2.65 7.77 -0.79
CA ALA A 51 3.70 8.26 0.08
C ALA A 51 5.03 7.96 -0.59
N VAL A 52 5.78 9.00 -0.90
CA VAL A 52 7.14 8.88 -1.43
C VAL A 52 8.09 8.85 -0.23
N LEU A 53 8.89 7.81 -0.14
CA LEU A 53 9.75 7.62 1.01
C LEU A 53 11.07 8.36 0.83
N ASP A 54 11.71 8.71 1.94
CA ASP A 54 12.91 9.53 1.95
C ASP A 54 14.08 8.74 1.35
N ALA A 55 14.53 9.13 0.16
CA ALA A 55 15.61 8.47 -0.55
C ALA A 55 16.92 8.48 0.25
N ASP A 56 17.11 9.47 1.10
CA ASP A 56 18.34 9.56 1.91
C ASP A 56 18.42 8.46 2.97
N GLN A 57 17.30 7.82 3.29
CA GLN A 57 17.29 6.72 4.25
C GLN A 57 17.51 5.37 3.60
N TYR A 58 17.60 5.32 2.27
CA TYR A 58 17.82 4.07 1.53
C TYR A 58 19.24 4.02 0.97
N PRO A 59 19.81 2.81 0.80
CA PRO A 59 21.08 2.69 0.10
C PRO A 59 20.94 3.12 -1.36
N ALA A 60 22.07 3.54 -1.96
CA ALA A 60 22.07 4.10 -3.31
C ALA A 60 21.56 3.12 -4.38
N SER A 61 21.58 1.83 -4.09
CA SER A 61 21.06 0.81 -5.00
C SER A 61 19.54 0.90 -5.18
N ILE A 62 18.84 1.57 -4.28
CA ILE A 62 17.40 1.77 -4.36
C ILE A 62 17.15 3.20 -4.81
N GLN A 63 16.61 3.33 -6.02
CA GLN A 63 16.41 4.64 -6.65
C GLN A 63 15.19 5.36 -6.10
N LEU A 64 14.13 4.59 -5.82
CA LEU A 64 12.86 5.15 -5.36
C LEU A 64 12.13 4.11 -4.54
N ALA A 65 11.51 4.54 -3.45
CA ALA A 65 10.59 3.69 -2.69
C ALA A 65 9.32 4.47 -2.43
N ARG A 66 8.18 3.81 -2.56
CA ARG A 66 6.89 4.45 -2.34
C ARG A 66 5.88 3.46 -1.78
N LEU A 67 4.85 4.02 -1.16
CA LEU A 67 3.70 3.27 -0.65
C LEU A 67 2.46 3.84 -1.32
N ASP A 68 1.74 3.02 -2.08
CA ASP A 68 0.50 3.41 -2.75
C ASP A 68 -0.66 2.86 -1.94
N ILE A 69 -1.54 3.75 -1.49
CA ILE A 69 -2.65 3.40 -0.62
C ILE A 69 -3.97 3.65 -1.32
N ARG A 70 -4.80 2.61 -1.37
CA ARG A 70 -6.20 2.72 -1.77
C ARG A 70 -7.06 2.32 -0.57
N TRP A 71 -8.07 3.11 -0.31
CA TRP A 71 -9.02 2.82 0.76
C TRP A 71 -10.42 3.12 0.26
N PHE A 72 -11.34 2.21 0.49
CA PHE A 72 -12.69 2.29 -0.06
C PHE A 72 -13.74 2.43 1.05
N THR A 73 -14.88 3.01 0.70
CA THR A 73 -15.97 3.22 1.67
C THR A 73 -16.52 1.93 2.24
N THR A 74 -16.28 0.81 1.58
CA THR A 74 -16.65 -0.53 2.08
C THR A 74 -15.73 -1.02 3.19
N GLY A 75 -14.63 -0.32 3.45
CA GLY A 75 -13.59 -0.77 4.36
C GLY A 75 -12.53 -1.64 3.71
N ASP A 76 -12.66 -1.90 2.42
CA ASP A 76 -11.62 -2.61 1.67
C ASP A 76 -10.45 -1.68 1.40
N PHE A 77 -9.26 -2.25 1.27
CA PHE A 77 -8.05 -1.46 1.10
C PHE A 77 -6.96 -2.23 0.36
N SER A 78 -6.00 -1.47 -0.13
CA SER A 78 -4.76 -1.99 -0.70
C SER A 78 -3.63 -1.05 -0.33
N LEU A 79 -2.62 -1.55 0.35
CA LEU A 79 -1.39 -0.81 0.63
C LEU A 79 -0.26 -1.55 -0.07
N HIS A 80 0.30 -0.91 -1.09
CA HIS A 80 1.27 -1.50 -2.00
C HIS A 80 2.61 -0.79 -1.83
N TYR A 81 3.62 -1.52 -1.35
CA TYR A 81 4.97 -1.01 -1.16
C TYR A 81 5.84 -1.43 -2.33
N ILE A 82 6.55 -0.48 -2.93
CA ILE A 82 7.35 -0.71 -4.13
C ILE A 82 8.70 -0.02 -3.99
N GLU A 83 9.77 -0.80 -4.18
CA GLU A 83 11.15 -0.28 -4.32
C GLU A 83 11.59 -0.47 -5.77
N THR A 84 12.05 0.59 -6.38
CA THR A 84 12.68 0.52 -7.69
C THR A 84 14.19 0.45 -7.48
N GLN A 85 14.79 -0.68 -7.79
CA GLN A 85 16.21 -0.92 -7.51
C GLN A 85 17.09 -0.56 -8.69
N THR A 86 16.69 -1.03 -9.89
CA THR A 86 17.37 -0.72 -11.12
C THR A 86 16.32 -0.40 -12.16
N GLU A 87 16.74 -0.13 -13.39
CA GLU A 87 15.80 0.24 -14.44
C GLU A 87 14.70 -0.81 -14.66
N THR A 88 14.98 -2.08 -14.41
CA THR A 88 14.05 -3.17 -14.69
C THR A 88 13.64 -3.97 -13.47
N GLU A 89 14.20 -3.69 -12.29
CA GLU A 89 13.93 -4.48 -11.11
C GLU A 89 13.13 -3.72 -10.08
N CYS A 90 12.10 -4.39 -9.57
CA CYS A 90 11.29 -3.91 -8.46
C CYS A 90 11.27 -4.96 -7.36
N TRP A 91 11.27 -4.49 -6.14
CA TRP A 91 10.95 -5.32 -4.97
C TRP A 91 9.65 -4.79 -4.41
N GLU A 92 8.62 -5.63 -4.30
CA GLU A 92 7.31 -5.15 -3.91
C GLU A 92 6.54 -6.18 -3.10
N CYS A 93 5.64 -5.66 -2.27
CA CYS A 93 4.69 -6.47 -1.53
C CYS A 93 3.41 -5.64 -1.32
N ARG A 94 2.31 -6.33 -0.97
CA ARG A 94 1.03 -5.65 -0.85
C ARG A 94 0.17 -6.27 0.23
N TRP A 95 -0.51 -5.44 0.99
CA TRP A 95 -1.50 -5.84 1.99
C TRP A 95 -2.87 -5.45 1.47
N ASP A 96 -3.75 -6.44 1.33
CA ASP A 96 -5.08 -6.23 0.74
C ASP A 96 -6.20 -6.73 1.65
N ARG A 97 -7.30 -6.00 1.62
CA ARG A 97 -8.60 -6.50 2.06
C ARG A 97 -9.58 -6.23 0.92
N HIS A 98 -10.17 -7.28 0.38
CA HIS A 98 -11.19 -7.12 -0.67
C HIS A 98 -12.21 -8.25 -0.58
N PRO A 99 -13.41 -8.06 -1.16
CA PRO A 99 -14.42 -9.10 -1.13
C PRO A 99 -13.93 -10.38 -1.80
N ASN A 100 -14.10 -11.51 -1.12
CA ASN A 100 -13.74 -12.81 -1.67
C ASN A 100 -14.65 -13.87 -1.03
N PRO A 101 -15.62 -14.44 -1.76
CA PRO A 101 -16.53 -15.41 -1.17
C PRO A 101 -15.91 -16.78 -0.89
N HIS A 102 -14.71 -17.04 -1.40
CA HIS A 102 -14.09 -18.37 -1.31
C HIS A 102 -12.95 -18.46 -0.31
N ASN A 103 -12.33 -17.32 0.05
CA ASN A 103 -11.15 -17.29 0.89
C ASN A 103 -11.24 -16.19 1.93
N ALA A 104 -10.24 -16.15 2.82
CA ALA A 104 -10.11 -15.02 3.73
C ALA A 104 -10.05 -13.72 2.95
N ARG A 105 -10.66 -12.66 3.48
CA ARG A 105 -10.70 -11.37 2.81
C ARG A 105 -9.39 -10.60 2.91
N LEU A 106 -8.54 -10.95 3.87
CA LEU A 106 -7.26 -10.29 4.10
C LEU A 106 -6.16 -11.12 3.47
N HIS A 107 -5.37 -10.49 2.61
CA HIS A 107 -4.29 -11.16 1.90
C HIS A 107 -3.01 -10.35 1.97
N PHE A 108 -1.89 -11.07 2.03
CA PHE A 108 -0.58 -10.50 1.87
C PHE A 108 0.05 -11.06 0.60
N HIS A 109 0.44 -10.16 -0.30
CA HIS A 109 1.16 -10.51 -1.52
C HIS A 109 2.64 -10.39 -1.24
N GLN A 110 3.32 -11.51 -1.19
CA GLN A 110 4.68 -11.61 -0.68
C GLN A 110 5.73 -11.01 -1.62
N PRO A 111 6.80 -10.44 -1.05
CA PRO A 111 7.92 -10.01 -1.87
C PRO A 111 8.66 -11.21 -2.47
N PRO A 112 9.48 -11.03 -3.50
CA PRO A 112 9.83 -9.74 -4.10
C PRO A 112 8.87 -9.26 -5.20
N SER A 113 7.97 -10.09 -5.70
CA SER A 113 7.16 -9.78 -6.87
C SER A 113 5.68 -9.53 -6.57
N ALA A 114 5.26 -9.74 -5.33
CA ALA A 114 3.86 -9.68 -4.92
C ALA A 114 2.97 -10.74 -5.58
N GLU A 115 3.56 -11.79 -6.14
CA GLU A 115 2.80 -12.84 -6.85
C GLU A 115 2.28 -13.93 -5.94
N THR A 116 3.03 -14.28 -4.90
CA THR A 116 2.61 -15.31 -3.95
C THR A 116 1.68 -14.70 -2.92
N VAL A 117 0.48 -15.23 -2.83
CA VAL A 117 -0.58 -14.72 -1.95
C VAL A 117 -0.74 -15.63 -0.76
N THR A 118 -0.73 -15.05 0.44
CA THR A 118 -0.98 -15.78 1.68
C THR A 118 -2.06 -15.07 2.48
N ASP A 119 -2.69 -15.79 3.39
CA ASP A 119 -3.67 -15.19 4.29
C ASP A 119 -2.98 -14.22 5.24
N LEU A 120 -3.65 -13.11 5.51
CA LEU A 120 -3.16 -12.07 6.39
C LEU A 120 -4.06 -12.00 7.63
N SER A 121 -3.44 -11.88 8.78
CA SER A 121 -4.15 -11.71 10.03
C SER A 121 -3.79 -10.35 10.63
N LEU A 122 -4.80 -9.53 10.88
CA LEU A 122 -4.64 -8.21 11.49
C LEU A 122 -5.53 -8.14 12.73
N SER A 123 -4.96 -7.65 13.83
CA SER A 123 -5.70 -7.51 15.10
C SER A 123 -6.70 -6.36 15.04
N SER A 124 -6.51 -5.41 14.15
CA SER A 124 -7.40 -4.26 13.97
C SER A 124 -7.48 -3.90 12.50
N LEU A 125 -8.67 -3.50 12.07
CA LEU A 125 -8.91 -3.00 10.71
C LEU A 125 -9.07 -1.48 10.69
N HIS A 126 -8.84 -0.82 11.82
CA HIS A 126 -8.85 0.63 11.84
C HIS A 126 -7.74 1.16 10.93
N PRO A 127 -8.01 2.16 10.08
CA PRO A 127 -7.02 2.63 9.10
C PRO A 127 -5.68 3.01 9.69
N LEU A 128 -5.66 3.69 10.83
CA LEU A 128 -4.40 4.09 11.47
C LEU A 128 -3.59 2.87 11.93
N ASP A 129 -4.26 1.83 12.41
CA ASP A 129 -3.59 0.62 12.87
C ASP A 129 -3.06 -0.19 11.70
N VAL A 130 -3.83 -0.30 10.63
CA VAL A 130 -3.37 -0.99 9.41
C VAL A 130 -2.15 -0.27 8.85
N CYS A 131 -2.20 1.04 8.74
CA CYS A 131 -1.08 1.83 8.23
C CYS A 131 0.15 1.69 9.13
N SER A 132 -0.03 1.71 10.45
CA SER A 132 1.09 1.51 11.39
C SER A 132 1.73 0.13 11.21
N THR A 133 0.93 -0.91 11.01
CA THR A 133 1.44 -2.25 10.76
C THR A 133 2.29 -2.27 9.49
N VAL A 134 1.80 -1.64 8.42
CA VAL A 134 2.53 -1.58 7.16
C VAL A 134 3.82 -0.77 7.32
N LEU A 135 3.77 0.38 7.99
CA LEU A 135 4.97 1.21 8.21
C LEU A 135 6.02 0.46 9.04
N THR A 136 5.60 -0.33 10.01
CA THR A 136 6.52 -1.18 10.78
C THR A 136 7.21 -2.19 9.86
N ALA A 137 6.45 -2.81 8.96
CA ALA A 137 7.02 -3.76 8.01
C ALA A 137 7.99 -3.08 7.04
N VAL A 138 7.67 -1.87 6.58
CA VAL A 138 8.56 -1.10 5.72
C VAL A 138 9.85 -0.74 6.45
N ASP A 139 9.75 -0.35 7.72
CA ASP A 139 10.92 -0.05 8.55
C ASP A 139 11.83 -1.28 8.72
N GLN A 140 11.24 -2.45 8.93
CA GLN A 140 11.99 -3.70 9.00
C GLN A 140 12.67 -4.01 7.66
N ARG A 141 11.96 -3.79 6.57
CA ARG A 141 12.54 -3.98 5.24
C ARG A 141 13.73 -3.05 5.02
N LEU A 142 13.59 -1.80 5.43
CA LEU A 142 14.67 -0.81 5.30
C LEU A 142 15.93 -1.27 6.02
N LYS A 143 15.77 -1.81 7.24
CA LYS A 143 16.90 -2.36 7.98
C LYS A 143 17.55 -3.52 7.23
N THR A 144 16.73 -4.37 6.60
CA THR A 144 17.23 -5.51 5.85
C THR A 144 18.04 -5.08 4.63
N VAL A 145 17.62 -4.06 3.89
CA VAL A 145 18.36 -3.64 2.69
C VAL A 145 19.73 -3.06 3.05
N TRP A 146 19.89 -2.50 4.24
CA TRP A 146 21.19 -1.98 4.68
C TRP A 146 22.14 -3.07 5.12
N THR A 147 21.63 -4.24 5.51
CA THR A 147 22.46 -5.35 5.98
C THR A 147 22.72 -6.40 4.90
N ALA A 148 22.09 -6.25 3.74
CA ALA A 148 22.20 -7.19 2.64
C ALA A 148 23.52 -7.06 1.87
#